data_0e891d4493e46c8747ead2b5c31efe71
#
_entry.id   0e891d4493e46c8747ead2b5c31efe71
#
_cell.length_a   1.000
_cell.length_b   1.000
_cell.length_c   1.000
_cell.angle_alpha   90.00
_cell.angle_beta   90.00
_cell.angle_gamma   90.00
#
_symmetry.space_group_name_H-M   'P 1'
#
loop_
_entity.id
_entity.type
_entity.pdbx_description
1 polymer ?
#
loop_
_entity_poly.entity_id
_entity_poly.type
_entity_poly.pdbx_seq_one_letter_code
_entity_poly.pdbx_strand_id
1 'polypeptide(L)'
;MDNVVGRTGFHVTHTKAVSERGAILDEMMRELKDESIERWAQRNPSIVVEDEHLNVALVNDGEGGFDPCSDPKQVIDYGNARIAKLSSPIRDPKPDPITGKLKGGTPTTSMFVLHLPKSLCEEVPDFYPVYEDGKEVGRRSRWVARDRDEAMRYFSDAVEYLAADVIPGGIDAVLGVDIQFSESTPHIHVLADTFAPDPKHPGQLRSEFSRAYSSHRDVRDDKGRQMSGQAKFRQYHKGLKEYMLERGWEIEADVDPLRHDKTATKDMYGAMMDKQRALDEHKQYLAVERNEIEQSNNRLDDEWERLDMTRNEVRQEREQLQKDKQKALEVARTQGYAKGLEEGRAQAEALCEQARQQLAHARVLVDEAAKQDEPLPLAQARTAYTLATERFAAQLTKKGIRSDVVSNVKDMVDRTARSDGFTGLMEDMKLQYDQKVRQRQQRLRQNIAASVEQLNYADRSRDDYGL
;
A
#
# COMPACT_ATOMS: atom_id res chain seq x y z
N MET A 1 -5.72 -7.62 12.63
CA MET A 1 -4.37 -7.24 12.14
C MET A 1 -4.46 -7.34 10.62
N ASP A 2 -4.48 -6.20 9.96
CA ASP A 2 -4.54 -6.18 8.49
C ASP A 2 -3.23 -6.76 7.97
N ASN A 3 -3.33 -7.77 7.11
CA ASN A 3 -2.18 -8.38 6.47
C ASN A 3 -1.44 -7.30 5.66
N VAL A 4 -0.35 -6.78 6.21
CA VAL A 4 0.57 -5.92 5.47
C VAL A 4 1.21 -6.80 4.42
N VAL A 5 0.80 -6.63 3.18
CA VAL A 5 1.33 -7.44 2.07
C VAL A 5 2.81 -7.11 1.89
N GLY A 6 3.64 -8.14 1.93
CA GLY A 6 5.08 -8.01 1.83
C GLY A 6 5.52 -7.59 0.44
N ARG A 7 6.29 -6.50 0.34
CA ARG A 7 6.89 -6.06 -0.93
C ARG A 7 8.35 -6.47 -0.99
N THR A 8 8.77 -7.12 -2.07
CA THR A 8 10.17 -7.44 -2.34
C THR A 8 10.68 -6.76 -3.60
N GLY A 9 11.95 -6.47 -3.61
CA GLY A 9 12.67 -5.87 -4.72
C GLY A 9 14.02 -5.36 -4.24
N PHE A 10 14.91 -5.06 -5.16
CA PHE A 10 16.21 -4.51 -4.84
C PHE A 10 16.48 -3.21 -5.59
N HIS A 11 17.30 -2.38 -5.01
CA HIS A 11 17.94 -1.25 -5.68
C HIS A 11 19.38 -1.60 -5.99
N VAL A 12 19.92 -1.11 -7.11
CA VAL A 12 21.32 -1.31 -7.43
C VAL A 12 21.96 -0.01 -7.90
N THR A 13 23.14 0.25 -7.38
CA THR A 13 24.03 1.32 -7.85
C THR A 13 25.29 0.73 -8.42
N HIS A 14 25.87 1.41 -9.43
CA HIS A 14 27.08 0.94 -10.09
C HIS A 14 28.16 2.00 -10.00
N THR A 15 29.35 1.61 -9.59
CA THR A 15 30.52 2.48 -9.55
C THR A 15 31.59 1.99 -10.53
N LYS A 16 32.42 2.92 -10.99
CA LYS A 16 33.47 2.66 -11.99
C LYS A 16 34.84 2.56 -11.36
N ALA A 17 35.16 3.45 -10.44
CA ALA A 17 36.44 3.48 -9.79
C ALA A 17 36.52 2.42 -8.67
N VAL A 18 37.54 1.55 -8.75
CA VAL A 18 37.80 0.54 -7.69
C VAL A 18 38.05 1.20 -6.34
N SER A 19 38.67 2.39 -6.33
CA SER A 19 38.92 3.16 -5.12
C SER A 19 37.65 3.58 -4.36
N GLU A 20 36.48 3.64 -5.02
CA GLU A 20 35.21 3.96 -4.35
C GLU A 20 34.72 2.82 -3.44
N ARG A 21 35.23 1.60 -3.62
CA ARG A 21 34.87 0.44 -2.76
C ARG A 21 35.15 0.71 -1.28
N GLY A 22 36.25 1.38 -0.95
CA GLY A 22 36.59 1.71 0.42
C GLY A 22 35.53 2.61 1.08
N ALA A 23 35.06 3.63 0.37
CA ALA A 23 34.03 4.52 0.87
C ALA A 23 32.65 3.82 1.01
N ILE A 24 32.33 2.92 0.07
CA ILE A 24 31.11 2.11 0.12
C ILE A 24 31.15 1.19 1.34
N LEU A 25 32.26 0.51 1.56
CA LEU A 25 32.43 -0.43 2.67
C LEU A 25 32.48 0.26 4.03
N ASP A 26 32.98 1.49 4.09
CA ASP A 26 32.99 2.29 5.31
C ASP A 26 31.56 2.71 5.77
N GLU A 27 30.62 2.85 4.82
CA GLU A 27 29.20 3.04 5.12
C GLU A 27 28.51 1.70 5.38
N MET A 28 28.74 0.73 4.52
CA MET A 28 28.05 -0.56 4.49
C MET A 28 28.38 -1.38 5.75
N MET A 29 29.66 -1.46 6.15
CA MET A 29 30.17 -2.25 7.29
C MET A 29 30.66 -1.33 8.42
N ARG A 30 29.88 -0.30 8.72
CA ARG A 30 30.25 0.73 9.71
C ARG A 30 30.35 0.18 11.12
N GLU A 31 29.62 -0.91 11.43
CA GLU A 31 29.64 -1.58 12.73
C GLU A 31 31.02 -2.20 13.08
N LEU A 32 31.88 -2.37 12.08
CA LEU A 32 33.22 -2.89 12.30
C LEU A 32 34.19 -1.83 12.84
N LYS A 33 33.77 -0.56 12.92
CA LYS A 33 34.63 0.56 13.41
C LYS A 33 33.78 1.61 14.11
N ASP A 34 33.97 1.83 15.37
CA ASP A 34 33.23 2.82 16.18
C ASP A 34 33.22 4.22 15.54
N GLU A 35 34.37 4.68 15.03
CA GLU A 35 34.47 5.98 14.34
C GLU A 35 33.57 6.09 13.09
N SER A 36 33.32 4.98 12.42
CA SER A 36 32.40 4.91 11.27
C SER A 36 30.97 4.99 11.74
N ILE A 37 30.58 4.30 12.81
CA ILE A 37 29.25 4.35 13.40
C ILE A 37 28.89 5.80 13.73
N GLU A 38 29.67 6.49 14.51
CA GLU A 38 29.43 7.87 14.94
C GLU A 38 29.28 8.81 13.72
N ARG A 39 30.20 8.71 12.77
CA ARG A 39 30.19 9.53 11.56
C ARG A 39 28.96 9.33 10.71
N TRP A 40 28.51 8.08 10.54
CA TRP A 40 27.36 7.77 9.72
C TRP A 40 26.05 8.06 10.45
N ALA A 41 25.96 7.87 11.76
CA ALA A 41 24.80 8.26 12.56
C ALA A 41 24.52 9.77 12.51
N GLN A 42 25.59 10.59 12.47
CA GLN A 42 25.43 12.05 12.27
C GLN A 42 24.87 12.42 10.90
N ARG A 43 25.11 11.62 9.86
CA ARG A 43 24.66 11.85 8.48
C ARG A 43 23.31 11.21 8.18
N ASN A 44 23.03 10.09 8.82
CA ASN A 44 21.80 9.32 8.65
C ASN A 44 21.08 9.16 9.99
N PRO A 45 20.12 10.05 10.29
CA PRO A 45 19.35 10.00 11.54
C PRO A 45 18.49 8.74 11.71
N SER A 46 18.43 7.87 10.71
CA SER A 46 17.73 6.58 10.82
C SER A 46 18.59 5.48 11.43
N ILE A 47 19.86 5.71 11.67
CA ILE A 47 20.76 4.77 12.33
C ILE A 47 20.48 4.79 13.85
N VAL A 48 20.22 3.63 14.42
CA VAL A 48 20.08 3.40 15.86
C VAL A 48 21.39 2.79 16.34
N VAL A 49 22.24 3.63 16.92
CA VAL A 49 23.62 3.26 17.29
C VAL A 49 23.66 2.06 18.23
N GLU A 50 22.69 1.98 19.14
CA GLU A 50 22.59 0.88 20.10
C GLU A 50 22.35 -0.47 19.45
N ASP A 51 21.79 -0.49 18.24
CA ASP A 51 21.46 -1.70 17.50
C ASP A 51 22.52 -2.09 16.46
N GLU A 52 23.60 -1.32 16.32
CA GLU A 52 24.69 -1.61 15.37
C GLU A 52 25.33 -2.99 15.61
N HIS A 53 25.38 -3.44 16.86
CA HIS A 53 25.84 -4.78 17.23
C HIS A 53 25.00 -5.93 16.69
N LEU A 54 23.81 -5.63 16.17
CA LEU A 54 22.91 -6.61 15.53
C LEU A 54 23.24 -6.82 14.05
N ASN A 55 24.02 -5.93 13.45
CA ASN A 55 24.41 -6.04 12.06
C ASN A 55 25.35 -7.24 11.83
N VAL A 56 25.38 -7.74 10.60
CA VAL A 56 26.17 -8.93 10.25
C VAL A 56 26.95 -8.65 8.98
N ALA A 57 28.25 -8.40 9.16
CA ALA A 57 29.19 -8.23 8.05
C ALA A 57 29.82 -9.56 7.66
N LEU A 58 29.82 -9.86 6.36
CA LEU A 58 30.33 -11.10 5.79
C LEU A 58 31.24 -10.79 4.60
N VAL A 59 32.27 -11.60 4.41
CA VAL A 59 33.18 -11.58 3.26
C VAL A 59 33.13 -12.91 2.53
N ASN A 60 33.27 -12.89 1.20
CA ASN A 60 33.33 -14.12 0.42
C ASN A 60 34.58 -14.95 0.79
N ASP A 61 34.38 -16.25 1.04
CA ASP A 61 35.43 -17.21 1.42
C ASP A 61 36.27 -17.72 0.24
N GLY A 62 35.79 -17.49 -1.00
CA GLY A 62 36.38 -17.98 -2.22
C GLY A 62 36.06 -19.45 -2.55
N GLU A 63 35.24 -20.09 -1.73
CA GLU A 63 34.82 -21.50 -1.86
C GLU A 63 33.29 -21.62 -2.14
N GLY A 64 32.62 -20.48 -2.40
CA GLY A 64 31.20 -20.40 -2.70
C GLY A 64 30.32 -20.10 -1.50
N GLY A 65 30.91 -19.65 -0.38
CA GLY A 65 30.24 -19.24 0.84
C GLY A 65 30.73 -17.88 1.34
N PHE A 66 30.45 -17.62 2.63
CA PHE A 66 30.83 -16.37 3.30
C PHE A 66 31.35 -16.65 4.70
N ASP A 67 32.44 -16.01 5.05
CA ASP A 67 32.97 -15.95 6.40
C ASP A 67 32.59 -14.64 7.11
N PRO A 68 32.51 -14.60 8.45
CA PRO A 68 32.37 -13.35 9.19
C PRO A 68 33.48 -12.37 8.83
N CYS A 69 33.09 -11.15 8.47
CA CYS A 69 34.03 -10.08 8.16
C CYS A 69 34.40 -9.32 9.46
N SER A 70 35.68 -9.18 9.73
CA SER A 70 36.18 -8.41 10.86
C SER A 70 36.86 -7.10 10.48
N ASP A 71 37.20 -6.94 9.20
CA ASP A 71 37.81 -5.72 8.64
C ASP A 71 37.32 -5.57 7.18
N PRO A 72 36.74 -4.43 6.78
CA PRO A 72 36.34 -4.15 5.41
C PRO A 72 37.46 -4.36 4.38
N LYS A 73 38.72 -4.31 4.82
CA LYS A 73 39.90 -4.60 4.01
C LYS A 73 39.86 -6.03 3.44
N GLN A 74 39.27 -7.01 4.13
CA GLN A 74 39.15 -8.39 3.65
C GLN A 74 38.32 -8.42 2.35
N VAL A 75 37.23 -7.65 2.29
CA VAL A 75 36.39 -7.51 1.09
C VAL A 75 37.14 -6.83 -0.06
N ILE A 76 37.94 -5.82 0.26
CA ILE A 76 38.81 -5.14 -0.71
C ILE A 76 39.84 -6.10 -1.28
N ASP A 77 40.50 -6.87 -0.44
CA ASP A 77 41.57 -7.82 -0.82
C ASP A 77 41.00 -8.95 -1.69
N TYR A 78 39.83 -9.50 -1.32
CA TYR A 78 39.13 -10.46 -2.14
C TYR A 78 38.79 -9.88 -3.53
N GLY A 79 38.20 -8.69 -3.58
CA GLY A 79 37.88 -8.01 -4.84
C GLY A 79 39.13 -7.70 -5.68
N ASN A 80 40.25 -7.35 -5.08
CA ASN A 80 41.51 -7.13 -5.77
C ASN A 80 42.09 -8.43 -6.35
N ALA A 81 41.96 -9.55 -5.63
CA ALA A 81 42.35 -10.87 -6.13
C ALA A 81 41.54 -11.27 -7.38
N ARG A 82 40.27 -10.87 -7.45
CA ARG A 82 39.43 -11.06 -8.64
C ARG A 82 39.84 -10.14 -9.80
N ILE A 83 40.14 -8.88 -9.51
CA ILE A 83 40.67 -7.93 -10.53
C ILE A 83 41.97 -8.45 -11.14
N ALA A 84 42.86 -9.04 -10.35
CA ALA A 84 44.12 -9.61 -10.84
C ALA A 84 43.91 -10.75 -11.84
N LYS A 85 42.73 -11.39 -11.87
CA LYS A 85 42.35 -12.45 -12.84
C LYS A 85 41.75 -11.91 -14.12
N LEU A 86 41.62 -10.58 -14.31
CA LEU A 86 41.00 -10.02 -15.52
C LEU A 86 41.87 -10.26 -16.77
N SER A 87 41.24 -10.74 -17.83
CA SER A 87 41.86 -10.93 -19.15
C SER A 87 42.20 -9.61 -19.87
N SER A 88 41.59 -8.51 -19.41
CA SER A 88 41.82 -7.16 -19.94
C SER A 88 41.81 -6.14 -18.82
N PRO A 89 42.67 -5.10 -18.87
CA PRO A 89 42.73 -4.09 -17.83
C PRO A 89 41.43 -3.30 -17.72
N ILE A 90 41.09 -2.87 -16.50
CA ILE A 90 39.98 -1.96 -16.26
C ILE A 90 40.27 -0.62 -16.92
N ARG A 91 39.21 -0.08 -17.56
CA ARG A 91 39.29 1.28 -18.14
C ARG A 91 38.79 2.26 -17.06
N ASP A 92 39.70 3.12 -16.59
CA ASP A 92 39.33 4.18 -15.65
C ASP A 92 38.44 5.25 -16.31
N PRO A 93 37.50 5.82 -15.57
CA PRO A 93 36.74 6.96 -16.04
C PRO A 93 37.66 8.17 -16.18
N LYS A 94 37.45 8.96 -17.25
CA LYS A 94 38.21 10.18 -17.48
C LYS A 94 37.33 11.41 -17.30
N PRO A 95 37.84 12.50 -16.70
CA PRO A 95 37.07 13.72 -16.59
C PRO A 95 36.80 14.29 -18.00
N ASP A 96 35.56 14.66 -18.23
CA ASP A 96 35.18 15.39 -19.42
C ASP A 96 35.82 16.78 -19.37
N PRO A 97 36.52 17.22 -20.41
CA PRO A 97 37.27 18.47 -20.40
C PRO A 97 36.40 19.72 -20.30
N ILE A 98 35.10 19.62 -20.58
CA ILE A 98 34.17 20.76 -20.57
C ILE A 98 33.41 20.79 -19.24
N THR A 99 32.91 19.64 -18.79
CA THR A 99 31.99 19.58 -17.63
C THR A 99 32.67 19.13 -16.36
N GLY A 100 33.92 18.64 -16.40
CA GLY A 100 34.64 18.01 -15.30
C GLY A 100 34.04 16.68 -14.83
N LYS A 101 32.88 16.26 -15.37
CA LYS A 101 32.24 15.01 -14.98
C LYS A 101 32.99 13.81 -15.54
N LEU A 102 33.11 12.77 -14.73
CA LEU A 102 33.73 11.53 -15.14
C LEU A 102 32.92 10.85 -16.26
N LYS A 103 33.52 10.61 -17.41
CA LYS A 103 32.95 9.91 -18.57
C LYS A 103 33.72 8.65 -18.88
N GLY A 104 33.02 7.70 -19.51
CA GLY A 104 33.62 6.40 -19.88
C GLY A 104 33.87 5.54 -18.64
N GLY A 105 34.89 4.73 -18.66
CA GLY A 105 35.27 3.78 -17.62
C GLY A 105 34.43 2.48 -17.65
N THR A 106 35.00 1.44 -17.08
CA THR A 106 34.35 0.16 -16.89
C THR A 106 33.68 0.14 -15.53
N PRO A 107 32.36 -0.06 -15.44
CA PRO A 107 31.75 -0.29 -14.12
C PRO A 107 32.32 -1.56 -13.49
N THR A 108 32.91 -1.42 -12.33
CA THR A 108 33.65 -2.49 -11.65
C THR A 108 32.93 -3.06 -10.44
N THR A 109 31.96 -2.32 -9.95
CA THR A 109 31.30 -2.63 -8.68
C THR A 109 29.81 -2.35 -8.81
N SER A 110 29.02 -3.23 -8.24
CA SER A 110 27.57 -3.09 -8.08
C SER A 110 27.24 -3.28 -6.63
N MET A 111 26.50 -2.35 -6.03
CA MET A 111 25.96 -2.49 -4.70
C MET A 111 24.45 -2.64 -4.78
N PHE A 112 23.96 -3.76 -4.32
CA PHE A 112 22.54 -4.06 -4.23
C PHE A 112 22.07 -3.79 -2.81
N VAL A 113 20.88 -3.21 -2.70
CA VAL A 113 20.19 -3.01 -1.42
C VAL A 113 18.80 -3.65 -1.53
N LEU A 114 18.48 -4.52 -0.62
CA LEU A 114 17.20 -5.19 -0.55
C LEU A 114 16.66 -5.15 0.87
N HIS A 115 15.46 -4.60 1.02
CA HIS A 115 14.82 -4.47 2.32
C HIS A 115 14.03 -5.72 2.69
N LEU A 116 13.97 -6.02 3.98
CA LEU A 116 13.06 -7.02 4.52
C LEU A 116 11.61 -6.59 4.22
N PRO A 117 10.75 -7.47 3.68
CA PRO A 117 9.34 -7.17 3.51
C PRO A 117 8.67 -6.78 4.83
N LYS A 118 7.81 -5.79 4.80
CA LYS A 118 7.11 -5.33 6.01
C LYS A 118 6.21 -6.40 6.64
N SER A 119 5.78 -7.40 5.85
CA SER A 119 5.08 -8.60 6.36
C SER A 119 5.94 -9.44 7.31
N LEU A 120 7.27 -9.31 7.24
CA LEU A 120 8.24 -9.98 8.12
C LEU A 120 8.76 -9.04 9.21
N CYS A 121 8.16 -7.86 9.37
CA CYS A 121 8.56 -6.86 10.35
C CYS A 121 7.42 -6.55 11.33
N GLU A 122 7.81 -6.08 12.50
CA GLU A 122 6.95 -5.40 13.46
C GLU A 122 7.13 -3.89 13.34
N GLU A 123 6.03 -3.16 13.39
CA GLU A 123 6.06 -1.71 13.33
C GLU A 123 6.25 -1.10 14.72
N VAL A 124 7.28 -0.29 14.87
CA VAL A 124 7.46 0.60 16.02
C VAL A 124 6.99 1.99 15.58
N PRO A 125 5.75 2.38 15.91
CA PRO A 125 5.17 3.62 15.44
C PRO A 125 5.86 4.83 16.08
N ASP A 126 5.82 5.95 15.37
CA ASP A 126 6.27 7.26 15.87
C ASP A 126 7.72 7.28 16.37
N PHE A 127 8.60 6.57 15.71
CA PHE A 127 10.00 6.41 16.14
C PHE A 127 10.90 7.57 15.70
N TYR A 128 10.89 7.90 14.39
CA TYR A 128 11.79 8.92 13.85
C TYR A 128 11.08 10.26 13.65
N PRO A 129 11.63 11.37 14.15
CA PRO A 129 11.08 12.71 13.88
C PRO A 129 11.27 13.09 12.41
N VAL A 130 10.28 13.76 11.84
CA VAL A 130 10.32 14.34 10.49
C VAL A 130 10.35 15.86 10.63
N TYR A 131 11.33 16.50 10.00
CA TYR A 131 11.50 17.95 10.07
C TYR A 131 11.24 18.57 8.70
N GLU A 132 10.45 19.68 8.69
CA GLU A 132 10.31 20.60 7.57
C GLU A 132 10.66 22.00 8.07
N ASP A 133 11.55 22.69 7.37
CA ASP A 133 12.04 24.03 7.75
C ASP A 133 12.52 24.11 9.22
N GLY A 134 13.16 23.05 9.72
CA GLY A 134 13.69 22.95 11.08
C GLY A 134 12.62 22.77 12.17
N LYS A 135 11.36 22.54 11.81
CA LYS A 135 10.27 22.21 12.74
C LYS A 135 9.86 20.76 12.59
N GLU A 136 9.66 20.07 13.70
CA GLU A 136 9.10 18.72 13.68
C GLU A 136 7.64 18.78 13.22
N VAL A 137 7.36 18.16 12.07
CA VAL A 137 6.03 18.15 11.44
C VAL A 137 5.31 16.82 11.61
N GLY A 138 6.00 15.79 12.12
CA GLY A 138 5.44 14.47 12.36
C GLY A 138 6.52 13.47 12.70
N ARG A 139 6.15 12.21 12.80
CA ARG A 139 7.08 11.11 13.00
C ARG A 139 6.76 9.97 12.07
N ARG A 140 7.77 9.22 11.70
CA ARG A 140 7.66 7.99 10.91
C ARG A 140 7.98 6.77 11.76
N SER A 141 7.40 5.65 11.41
CA SER A 141 7.63 4.37 12.06
C SER A 141 9.02 3.83 11.75
N ARG A 142 9.57 3.06 12.69
CA ARG A 142 10.64 2.09 12.47
C ARG A 142 10.03 0.71 12.27
N TRP A 143 10.62 -0.09 11.42
CA TRP A 143 10.25 -1.48 11.20
C TRP A 143 11.39 -2.36 11.68
N VAL A 144 11.14 -3.26 12.60
CA VAL A 144 12.11 -4.21 13.11
C VAL A 144 11.76 -5.61 12.66
N ALA A 145 12.73 -6.49 12.46
CA ALA A 145 12.43 -7.88 12.11
C ALA A 145 11.62 -8.55 13.22
N ARG A 146 10.50 -9.16 12.89
CA ARG A 146 9.66 -9.90 13.84
C ARG A 146 10.38 -11.15 14.37
N ASP A 147 11.25 -11.72 13.56
CA ASP A 147 12.11 -12.84 13.88
C ASP A 147 13.43 -12.69 13.12
N ARG A 148 14.53 -12.72 13.85
CA ARG A 148 15.85 -12.51 13.27
C ARG A 148 16.29 -13.67 12.38
N ASP A 149 16.01 -14.89 12.78
CA ASP A 149 16.42 -16.08 12.02
C ASP A 149 15.59 -16.18 10.72
N GLU A 150 14.32 -15.79 10.78
CA GLU A 150 13.47 -15.65 9.59
C GLU A 150 14.03 -14.60 8.63
N ALA A 151 14.42 -13.43 9.14
CA ALA A 151 15.05 -12.37 8.35
C ALA A 151 16.36 -12.82 7.71
N MET A 152 17.20 -13.53 8.46
CA MET A 152 18.46 -14.09 7.95
C MET A 152 18.22 -15.09 6.82
N ARG A 153 17.23 -15.98 6.95
CA ARG A 153 16.84 -16.92 5.86
C ARG A 153 16.34 -16.18 4.63
N TYR A 154 15.49 -15.15 4.84
CA TYR A 154 15.00 -14.33 3.73
C TYR A 154 16.16 -13.66 2.96
N PHE A 155 17.12 -13.08 3.68
CA PHE A 155 18.27 -12.43 3.05
C PHE A 155 19.20 -13.45 2.38
N SER A 156 19.38 -14.64 2.96
CA SER A 156 20.13 -15.72 2.34
C SER A 156 19.53 -16.14 0.99
N ASP A 157 18.20 -16.36 0.95
CA ASP A 157 17.49 -16.67 -0.29
C ASP A 157 17.61 -15.55 -1.33
N ALA A 158 17.55 -14.29 -0.87
CA ALA A 158 17.73 -13.14 -1.76
C ALA A 158 19.14 -13.08 -2.36
N VAL A 159 20.18 -13.34 -1.56
CA VAL A 159 21.58 -13.39 -2.06
C VAL A 159 21.75 -14.54 -3.03
N GLU A 160 21.19 -15.70 -2.76
CA GLU A 160 21.22 -16.85 -3.66
C GLU A 160 20.61 -16.51 -5.02
N TYR A 161 19.44 -15.88 -5.05
CA TYR A 161 18.82 -15.41 -6.29
C TYR A 161 19.68 -14.37 -7.00
N LEU A 162 20.18 -13.36 -6.27
CA LEU A 162 21.02 -12.32 -6.87
C LEU A 162 22.28 -12.93 -7.49
N ALA A 163 22.90 -13.88 -6.80
CA ALA A 163 24.09 -14.55 -7.30
C ALA A 163 23.81 -15.43 -8.52
N ALA A 164 22.68 -16.16 -8.53
CA ALA A 164 22.34 -17.08 -9.61
C ALA A 164 21.91 -16.36 -10.89
N ASP A 165 21.07 -15.32 -10.79
CA ASP A 165 20.33 -14.77 -11.92
C ASP A 165 20.69 -13.31 -12.28
N VAL A 166 21.27 -12.56 -11.33
CA VAL A 166 21.48 -11.11 -11.52
C VAL A 166 22.96 -10.73 -11.61
N ILE A 167 23.79 -11.32 -10.75
CA ILE A 167 25.22 -11.01 -10.68
C ILE A 167 25.99 -11.87 -11.70
N PRO A 168 26.65 -11.27 -12.71
CA PRO A 168 27.16 -12.03 -13.85
C PRO A 168 28.23 -13.06 -13.51
N GLY A 169 28.94 -12.91 -12.42
CA GLY A 169 29.97 -13.85 -11.94
C GLY A 169 29.49 -14.83 -10.89
N GLY A 170 28.19 -14.84 -10.63
CA GLY A 170 27.62 -15.71 -9.60
C GLY A 170 28.04 -15.35 -8.19
N ILE A 171 28.00 -16.34 -7.30
CA ILE A 171 28.36 -16.17 -5.89
C ILE A 171 29.82 -15.69 -5.72
N ASP A 172 30.73 -16.13 -6.57
CA ASP A 172 32.13 -15.70 -6.53
C ASP A 172 32.30 -14.19 -6.75
N ALA A 173 31.39 -13.59 -7.51
CA ALA A 173 31.42 -12.14 -7.78
C ALA A 173 30.82 -11.30 -6.66
N VAL A 174 30.18 -11.90 -5.67
CA VAL A 174 29.76 -11.24 -4.42
C VAL A 174 31.00 -11.07 -3.56
N LEU A 175 31.44 -9.84 -3.35
CA LEU A 175 32.68 -9.53 -2.60
C LEU A 175 32.44 -9.57 -1.09
N GLY A 176 31.32 -9.04 -0.67
CA GLY A 176 30.90 -9.01 0.72
C GLY A 176 29.42 -8.65 0.84
N VAL A 177 28.90 -8.97 2.00
CA VAL A 177 27.49 -8.77 2.34
C VAL A 177 27.44 -8.13 3.72
N ASP A 178 26.49 -7.22 3.90
CA ASP A 178 26.18 -6.67 5.21
C ASP A 178 24.68 -6.64 5.44
N ILE A 179 24.22 -7.21 6.53
CA ILE A 179 22.83 -7.24 6.94
C ILE A 179 22.63 -6.26 8.07
N GLN A 180 21.88 -5.21 7.81
CA GLN A 180 21.65 -4.12 8.74
C GLN A 180 20.28 -4.22 9.41
N PHE A 181 20.31 -4.34 10.74
CA PHE A 181 19.12 -4.31 11.61
C PHE A 181 18.98 -2.99 12.35
N SER A 182 19.96 -2.13 12.27
CA SER A 182 20.10 -0.89 13.04
C SER A 182 19.42 0.34 12.40
N GLU A 183 18.78 0.20 11.25
CA GLU A 183 18.12 1.32 10.55
C GLU A 183 16.59 1.24 10.58
N SER A 184 15.96 2.13 9.79
CA SER A 184 14.50 2.28 9.73
C SER A 184 13.74 1.03 9.29
N THR A 185 14.39 0.15 8.56
CA THR A 185 13.87 -1.15 8.13
C THR A 185 15.07 -2.06 7.91
N PRO A 186 15.05 -3.31 8.40
CA PRO A 186 16.13 -4.26 8.14
C PRO A 186 16.37 -4.42 6.64
N HIS A 187 17.61 -4.43 6.23
CA HIS A 187 17.98 -4.56 4.84
C HIS A 187 19.36 -5.19 4.69
N ILE A 188 19.60 -5.69 3.50
CA ILE A 188 20.89 -6.29 3.15
C ILE A 188 21.58 -5.45 2.08
N HIS A 189 22.84 -5.22 2.26
CA HIS A 189 23.76 -4.68 1.27
C HIS A 189 24.58 -5.83 0.68
N VAL A 190 24.59 -5.95 -0.64
CA VAL A 190 25.39 -6.95 -1.34
C VAL A 190 26.34 -6.23 -2.29
N LEU A 191 27.60 -6.23 -1.96
CA LEU A 191 28.65 -5.64 -2.76
C LEU A 191 29.21 -6.71 -3.72
N ALA A 192 29.05 -6.50 -5.01
CA ALA A 192 29.51 -7.43 -6.02
C ALA A 192 30.39 -6.73 -7.07
N ASP A 193 31.27 -7.47 -7.69
CA ASP A 193 31.91 -7.00 -8.92
C ASP A 193 31.04 -7.32 -10.16
N THR A 194 31.49 -6.87 -11.33
CA THR A 194 30.78 -7.05 -12.58
C THR A 194 31.49 -8.06 -13.50
N PHE A 195 32.31 -8.93 -12.91
CA PHE A 195 33.18 -9.82 -13.66
C PHE A 195 32.70 -11.26 -13.62
N ALA A 196 32.76 -11.89 -14.78
CA ALA A 196 32.43 -13.31 -14.94
C ALA A 196 33.57 -14.05 -15.68
N PRO A 197 33.57 -15.38 -15.64
CA PRO A 197 34.55 -16.18 -16.38
C PRO A 197 34.63 -15.76 -17.85
N ASP A 198 35.83 -15.57 -18.36
CA ASP A 198 36.05 -15.24 -19.76
C ASP A 198 36.06 -16.52 -20.63
N PRO A 199 35.06 -16.74 -21.49
CA PRO A 199 34.98 -17.95 -22.31
C PRO A 199 36.14 -18.07 -23.33
N LYS A 200 36.87 -16.98 -23.57
CA LYS A 200 38.02 -16.98 -24.48
C LYS A 200 39.36 -17.24 -23.78
N HIS A 201 39.39 -16.99 -22.47
CA HIS A 201 40.61 -17.12 -21.67
C HIS A 201 40.29 -17.92 -20.41
N PRO A 202 40.38 -19.25 -20.46
CA PRO A 202 40.06 -20.11 -19.31
C PRO A 202 40.86 -19.73 -18.07
N GLY A 203 40.19 -19.66 -16.90
CA GLY A 203 40.79 -19.24 -15.63
C GLY A 203 40.90 -17.72 -15.44
N GLN A 204 40.55 -16.93 -16.45
CA GLN A 204 40.48 -15.48 -16.32
C GLN A 204 39.05 -14.96 -16.26
N LEU A 205 38.91 -13.72 -15.87
CA LEU A 205 37.64 -13.00 -15.76
C LEU A 205 37.56 -11.90 -16.82
N ARG A 206 36.35 -11.49 -17.16
CA ARG A 206 36.10 -10.30 -17.99
C ARG A 206 34.91 -9.53 -17.45
N SER A 207 34.84 -8.23 -17.78
CA SER A 207 33.64 -7.44 -17.42
C SER A 207 32.43 -7.86 -18.26
N GLU A 208 31.34 -8.17 -17.56
CA GLU A 208 30.05 -8.52 -18.15
C GLU A 208 28.96 -7.47 -17.83
N PHE A 209 29.37 -6.30 -17.36
CA PHE A 209 28.44 -5.23 -16.96
C PHE A 209 27.36 -4.96 -18.01
N SER A 210 27.76 -4.81 -19.27
CA SER A 210 26.78 -4.47 -20.32
C SER A 210 25.83 -5.63 -20.63
N ARG A 211 26.29 -6.87 -20.48
CA ARG A 211 25.41 -8.05 -20.65
C ARG A 211 24.39 -8.15 -19.50
N ALA A 212 24.80 -7.86 -18.30
CA ALA A 212 23.91 -7.95 -17.14
C ALA A 212 23.00 -6.72 -17.00
N TYR A 213 23.54 -5.51 -17.05
CA TYR A 213 22.84 -4.31 -16.56
C TYR A 213 22.58 -3.23 -17.61
N SER A 214 23.10 -3.36 -18.82
CA SER A 214 22.93 -2.37 -19.88
C SER A 214 22.52 -3.05 -21.19
N SER A 215 22.44 -2.29 -22.27
CA SER A 215 22.20 -2.88 -23.59
C SER A 215 23.42 -3.61 -24.08
N HIS A 216 23.25 -4.84 -24.55
CA HIS A 216 24.31 -5.62 -25.18
C HIS A 216 23.77 -6.33 -26.42
N ARG A 217 24.55 -6.31 -27.52
CA ARG A 217 24.13 -6.84 -28.82
C ARG A 217 23.74 -8.33 -28.82
N ASP A 218 24.35 -9.11 -27.91
CA ASP A 218 24.14 -10.56 -27.85
C ASP A 218 22.99 -10.93 -26.89
N VAL A 219 22.43 -9.96 -26.13
CA VAL A 219 21.32 -10.20 -25.21
C VAL A 219 20.03 -9.70 -25.86
N ARG A 220 19.17 -10.65 -26.19
CA ARG A 220 17.96 -10.41 -26.96
C ARG A 220 16.73 -10.94 -26.19
N ASP A 221 15.60 -10.31 -26.44
CA ASP A 221 14.29 -10.78 -25.95
C ASP A 221 13.79 -11.97 -26.82
N ASP A 222 12.67 -12.55 -26.41
CA ASP A 222 12.02 -13.68 -27.12
C ASP A 222 11.63 -13.33 -28.57
N LYS A 223 11.55 -12.03 -28.90
CA LYS A 223 11.26 -11.51 -30.24
C LYS A 223 12.55 -11.21 -31.03
N GLY A 224 13.71 -11.57 -30.51
CA GLY A 224 15.02 -11.36 -31.13
C GLY A 224 15.50 -9.90 -31.07
N ARG A 225 14.85 -9.00 -30.37
CA ARG A 225 15.25 -7.59 -30.22
C ARG A 225 16.26 -7.46 -29.08
N GLN A 226 17.21 -6.56 -29.22
CA GLN A 226 18.20 -6.26 -28.19
C GLN A 226 17.50 -5.75 -26.93
N MET A 227 17.80 -6.40 -25.79
CA MET A 227 17.25 -5.99 -24.51
C MET A 227 17.92 -4.73 -23.96
N SER A 228 17.13 -3.78 -23.53
CA SER A 228 17.61 -2.64 -22.74
C SER A 228 17.93 -3.04 -21.29
N GLY A 229 18.77 -2.26 -20.62
CA GLY A 229 19.01 -2.46 -19.18
C GLY A 229 17.71 -2.45 -18.36
N GLN A 230 16.79 -1.54 -18.68
CA GLN A 230 15.49 -1.48 -18.01
C GLN A 230 14.66 -2.77 -18.20
N ALA A 231 14.69 -3.36 -19.39
CA ALA A 231 13.97 -4.62 -19.64
C ALA A 231 14.56 -5.77 -18.81
N LYS A 232 15.91 -5.83 -18.68
CA LYS A 232 16.59 -6.82 -17.84
C LYS A 232 16.23 -6.64 -16.36
N PHE A 233 16.26 -5.40 -15.85
CA PHE A 233 15.86 -5.15 -14.44
C PHE A 233 14.41 -5.54 -14.16
N ARG A 234 13.49 -5.33 -15.11
CA ARG A 234 12.11 -5.84 -14.95
C ARG A 234 12.09 -7.37 -14.82
N GLN A 235 12.89 -8.09 -15.63
CA GLN A 235 12.98 -9.54 -15.51
C GLN A 235 13.60 -9.95 -14.18
N TYR A 236 14.67 -9.31 -13.75
CA TYR A 236 15.30 -9.60 -12.46
C TYR A 236 14.35 -9.37 -11.28
N HIS A 237 13.61 -8.26 -11.28
CA HIS A 237 12.61 -8.03 -10.22
C HIS A 237 11.47 -9.04 -10.26
N LYS A 238 11.01 -9.40 -11.45
CA LYS A 238 9.99 -10.42 -11.60
C LYS A 238 10.50 -11.78 -11.11
N GLY A 239 11.69 -12.19 -11.58
CA GLY A 239 12.31 -13.44 -11.18
C GLY A 239 12.58 -13.52 -9.66
N LEU A 240 13.03 -12.42 -9.03
CA LEU A 240 13.18 -12.38 -7.57
C LEU A 240 11.86 -12.68 -6.87
N LYS A 241 10.77 -12.07 -7.31
CA LYS A 241 9.45 -12.30 -6.72
C LYS A 241 9.00 -13.75 -6.90
N GLU A 242 9.13 -14.28 -8.10
CA GLU A 242 8.79 -15.68 -8.40
C GLU A 242 9.60 -16.63 -7.53
N TYR A 243 10.92 -16.43 -7.45
CA TYR A 243 11.83 -17.24 -6.65
C TYR A 243 11.48 -17.20 -5.14
N MET A 244 11.17 -16.01 -4.61
CA MET A 244 10.81 -15.88 -3.20
C MET A 244 9.44 -16.50 -2.89
N LEU A 245 8.47 -16.36 -3.81
CA LEU A 245 7.17 -17.03 -3.69
C LEU A 245 7.28 -18.57 -3.72
N GLU A 246 8.13 -19.12 -4.60
CA GLU A 246 8.39 -20.55 -4.67
C GLU A 246 9.01 -21.11 -3.38
N ARG A 247 9.74 -20.27 -2.65
CA ARG A 247 10.30 -20.61 -1.32
C ARG A 247 9.30 -20.40 -0.17
N GLY A 248 8.08 -19.98 -0.48
CA GLY A 248 7.00 -19.84 0.49
C GLY A 248 6.97 -18.50 1.22
N TRP A 249 7.72 -17.49 0.75
CA TRP A 249 7.68 -16.16 1.34
C TRP A 249 6.37 -15.43 0.99
N GLU A 250 5.72 -14.87 2.01
CA GLU A 250 4.47 -14.10 1.84
C GLU A 250 4.76 -12.71 1.30
N ILE A 251 4.86 -12.59 -0.02
CA ILE A 251 5.16 -11.35 -0.73
C ILE A 251 4.20 -11.13 -1.90
N GLU A 252 4.10 -9.87 -2.37
CA GLU A 252 3.31 -9.51 -3.55
C GLU A 252 3.89 -10.14 -4.82
N ALA A 253 3.04 -10.75 -5.64
CA ALA A 253 3.45 -11.34 -6.92
C ALA A 253 3.76 -10.28 -8.00
N ASP A 254 3.13 -9.11 -7.93
CA ASP A 254 3.28 -8.07 -8.94
C ASP A 254 4.51 -7.19 -8.75
N VAL A 255 5.08 -6.76 -9.87
CA VAL A 255 6.19 -5.79 -9.88
C VAL A 255 5.64 -4.38 -9.73
N ASP A 256 6.08 -3.66 -8.70
CA ASP A 256 5.72 -2.26 -8.50
C ASP A 256 6.40 -1.35 -9.55
N PRO A 257 5.64 -0.73 -10.48
CA PRO A 257 6.20 0.13 -11.52
C PRO A 257 6.92 1.37 -10.98
N LEU A 258 6.55 1.85 -9.79
CA LEU A 258 7.11 3.06 -9.19
C LEU A 258 8.56 2.88 -8.74
N ARG A 259 9.00 1.64 -8.48
CA ARG A 259 10.40 1.32 -8.11
C ARG A 259 11.41 1.52 -9.23
N HIS A 260 10.94 1.70 -10.46
CA HIS A 260 11.81 1.90 -11.63
C HIS A 260 12.04 3.38 -11.97
N ASP A 261 11.46 4.31 -11.22
CA ASP A 261 11.67 5.73 -11.43
C ASP A 261 13.05 6.17 -10.91
N LYS A 262 13.96 6.45 -11.85
CA LYS A 262 15.34 6.87 -11.54
C LYS A 262 15.45 8.28 -10.96
N THR A 263 14.36 9.04 -10.94
CA THR A 263 14.34 10.41 -10.45
C THR A 263 14.00 10.51 -8.96
N ALA A 264 13.48 9.42 -8.38
CA ALA A 264 13.10 9.40 -6.98
C ALA A 264 14.33 9.22 -6.06
N THR A 265 14.57 10.19 -5.21
CA THR A 265 15.49 10.06 -4.07
C THR A 265 14.89 9.12 -3.01
N LYS A 266 15.72 8.63 -2.06
CA LYS A 266 15.24 7.79 -0.93
C LYS A 266 14.08 8.46 -0.18
N ASP A 267 14.17 9.78 0.02
CA ASP A 267 13.14 10.56 0.71
C ASP A 267 11.88 10.73 -0.14
N MET A 268 12.02 10.99 -1.43
CA MET A 268 10.89 11.02 -2.37
C MET A 268 10.20 9.67 -2.46
N TYR A 269 10.96 8.57 -2.50
CA TYR A 269 10.40 7.23 -2.49
C TYR A 269 9.67 6.94 -1.17
N GLY A 270 10.24 7.32 -0.03
CA GLY A 270 9.59 7.25 1.28
C GLY A 270 8.26 8.00 1.30
N ALA A 271 8.26 9.27 0.85
CA ALA A 271 7.05 10.09 0.75
C ALA A 271 6.01 9.53 -0.23
N MET A 272 6.44 8.93 -1.35
CA MET A 272 5.55 8.24 -2.28
C MET A 272 4.94 6.99 -1.67
N MET A 273 5.70 6.21 -0.90
CA MET A 273 5.22 5.03 -0.19
C MET A 273 4.22 5.38 0.91
N ASP A 274 4.45 6.48 1.63
CA ASP A 274 3.50 6.98 2.63
C ASP A 274 2.20 7.47 1.97
N LYS A 275 2.29 8.15 0.83
CA LYS A 275 1.11 8.49 0.01
C LYS A 275 0.40 7.24 -0.52
N GLN A 276 1.15 6.23 -0.95
CA GLN A 276 0.57 4.98 -1.44
C GLN A 276 -0.17 4.27 -0.30
N ARG A 277 0.43 4.21 0.91
CA ARG A 277 -0.21 3.65 2.10
C ARG A 277 -1.51 4.38 2.43
N ALA A 278 -1.46 5.71 2.48
CA ALA A 278 -2.66 6.53 2.71
C ALA A 278 -3.74 6.31 1.63
N LEU A 279 -3.34 6.11 0.37
CA LEU A 279 -4.26 5.76 -0.71
C LEU A 279 -4.84 4.35 -0.54
N ASP A 280 -4.06 3.39 -0.11
CA ASP A 280 -4.51 2.02 0.09
C ASP A 280 -5.42 1.92 1.33
N GLU A 281 -5.10 2.62 2.42
CA GLU A 281 -6.00 2.80 3.58
C GLU A 281 -7.32 3.47 3.15
N HIS A 282 -7.24 4.49 2.30
CA HIS A 282 -8.44 5.15 1.79
C HIS A 282 -9.27 4.25 0.87
N LYS A 283 -8.62 3.41 0.04
CA LYS A 283 -9.31 2.39 -0.77
C LYS A 283 -9.99 1.33 0.10
N GLN A 284 -9.33 0.87 1.16
CA GLN A 284 -9.93 -0.06 2.12
C GLN A 284 -11.13 0.56 2.81
N TYR A 285 -11.00 1.81 3.25
CA TYR A 285 -12.11 2.57 3.82
C TYR A 285 -13.29 2.67 2.82
N LEU A 286 -13.01 3.06 1.56
CA LEU A 286 -14.03 3.12 0.51
C LEU A 286 -14.65 1.74 0.18
N ALA A 287 -13.88 0.65 0.31
CA ALA A 287 -14.40 -0.70 0.11
C ALA A 287 -15.37 -1.10 1.24
N VAL A 288 -15.07 -0.74 2.48
CA VAL A 288 -15.97 -0.93 3.63
C VAL A 288 -17.25 -0.13 3.45
N GLU A 289 -17.15 1.16 3.14
CA GLU A 289 -18.31 2.02 2.86
C GLU A 289 -19.16 1.48 1.69
N ARG A 290 -18.51 1.01 0.64
CA ARG A 290 -19.21 0.40 -0.49
C ARG A 290 -20.01 -0.83 -0.07
N ASN A 291 -19.42 -1.69 0.79
CA ASN A 291 -20.11 -2.84 1.35
C ASN A 291 -21.28 -2.43 2.25
N GLU A 292 -21.12 -1.40 3.06
CA GLU A 292 -22.19 -0.87 3.92
C GLU A 292 -23.33 -0.29 3.08
N ILE A 293 -23.00 0.46 2.02
CA ILE A 293 -23.97 0.98 1.05
C ILE A 293 -24.69 -0.19 0.34
N GLU A 294 -23.96 -1.23 -0.08
CA GLU A 294 -24.55 -2.40 -0.73
C GLU A 294 -25.47 -3.18 0.22
N GLN A 295 -25.07 -3.36 1.48
CA GLN A 295 -25.94 -3.95 2.51
C GLN A 295 -27.17 -3.09 2.80
N SER A 296 -27.00 -1.76 2.83
CA SER A 296 -28.11 -0.84 3.01
C SER A 296 -29.08 -0.88 1.83
N ASN A 297 -28.56 -0.94 0.60
CA ASN A 297 -29.36 -1.10 -0.61
C ASN A 297 -30.13 -2.44 -0.62
N ASN A 298 -29.46 -3.53 -0.20
CA ASN A 298 -30.14 -4.83 -0.11
C ASN A 298 -31.27 -4.82 0.92
N ARG A 299 -31.06 -4.17 2.07
CA ARG A 299 -32.14 -4.00 3.09
C ARG A 299 -33.31 -3.16 2.54
N LEU A 300 -33.00 -2.11 1.78
CA LEU A 300 -34.01 -1.29 1.13
C LEU A 300 -34.76 -2.11 0.06
N ASP A 301 -34.06 -2.93 -0.70
CA ASP A 301 -34.69 -3.81 -1.70
C ASP A 301 -35.63 -4.83 -1.04
N ASP A 302 -35.21 -5.46 0.07
CA ASP A 302 -36.06 -6.36 0.88
C ASP A 302 -37.29 -5.65 1.42
N GLU A 303 -37.14 -4.41 1.92
CA GLU A 303 -38.23 -3.59 2.45
C GLU A 303 -39.21 -3.20 1.33
N TRP A 304 -38.68 -2.91 0.14
CA TRP A 304 -39.51 -2.64 -1.05
C TRP A 304 -40.27 -3.87 -1.52
N GLU A 305 -39.69 -5.06 -1.50
CA GLU A 305 -40.40 -6.29 -1.79
C GLU A 305 -41.55 -6.54 -0.81
N ARG A 306 -41.34 -6.29 0.47
CA ARG A 306 -42.40 -6.38 1.50
C ARG A 306 -43.54 -5.37 1.25
N LEU A 307 -43.16 -4.11 0.95
CA LEU A 307 -44.10 -3.07 0.63
C LEU A 307 -44.93 -3.40 -0.66
N ASP A 308 -44.29 -4.01 -1.64
CA ASP A 308 -44.97 -4.42 -2.87
C ASP A 308 -45.92 -5.60 -2.64
N MET A 309 -45.52 -6.56 -1.78
CA MET A 309 -46.41 -7.64 -1.34
C MET A 309 -47.63 -7.07 -0.62
N THR A 310 -47.41 -6.18 0.36
CA THR A 310 -48.51 -5.53 1.09
C THR A 310 -49.40 -4.70 0.19
N ARG A 311 -48.82 -4.01 -0.79
CA ARG A 311 -49.57 -3.26 -1.77
C ARG A 311 -50.45 -4.18 -2.69
N ASN A 312 -49.91 -5.35 -3.03
CA ASN A 312 -50.68 -6.33 -3.82
C ASN A 312 -51.80 -6.95 -2.98
N GLU A 313 -51.57 -7.21 -1.69
CA GLU A 313 -52.58 -7.64 -0.72
C GLU A 313 -53.70 -6.59 -0.63
N VAL A 314 -53.32 -5.34 -0.38
CA VAL A 314 -54.28 -4.21 -0.31
C VAL A 314 -55.06 -4.06 -1.64
N ARG A 315 -54.39 -4.31 -2.76
CA ARG A 315 -55.04 -4.29 -4.07
C ARG A 315 -56.06 -5.44 -4.22
N GLN A 316 -55.68 -6.65 -3.80
CA GLN A 316 -56.59 -7.82 -3.82
C GLN A 316 -57.76 -7.60 -2.88
N GLU A 317 -57.49 -7.08 -1.67
CA GLU A 317 -58.54 -6.74 -0.72
C GLU A 317 -59.50 -5.66 -1.26
N ARG A 318 -58.94 -4.64 -1.96
CA ARG A 318 -59.77 -3.63 -2.66
C ARG A 318 -60.62 -4.24 -3.76
N GLU A 319 -60.05 -5.14 -4.54
CA GLU A 319 -60.81 -5.82 -5.61
C GLU A 319 -61.90 -6.72 -5.00
N GLN A 320 -61.57 -7.40 -3.89
CA GLN A 320 -62.54 -8.20 -3.17
C GLN A 320 -63.64 -7.31 -2.54
N LEU A 321 -63.22 -6.21 -1.92
CA LEU A 321 -64.14 -5.24 -1.35
C LEU A 321 -65.07 -4.63 -2.40
N GLN A 322 -64.55 -4.38 -3.62
CA GLN A 322 -65.40 -3.92 -4.73
C GLN A 322 -66.45 -4.97 -5.16
N LYS A 323 -66.03 -6.25 -5.21
CA LYS A 323 -66.93 -7.38 -5.51
C LYS A 323 -67.98 -7.53 -4.40
N ASP A 324 -67.56 -7.45 -3.16
CA ASP A 324 -68.47 -7.57 -2.01
C ASP A 324 -69.39 -6.35 -1.90
N LYS A 325 -68.88 -5.15 -2.23
CA LYS A 325 -69.69 -3.95 -2.38
C LYS A 325 -70.74 -4.06 -3.48
N GLN A 326 -70.36 -4.67 -4.63
CA GLN A 326 -71.30 -4.93 -5.67
C GLN A 326 -72.37 -5.94 -5.25
N LYS A 327 -71.98 -7.04 -4.61
CA LYS A 327 -72.93 -8.02 -4.02
C LYS A 327 -73.81 -7.39 -2.95
N ALA A 328 -73.21 -6.56 -2.05
CA ALA A 328 -73.98 -5.85 -1.04
C ALA A 328 -74.98 -4.85 -1.64
N LEU A 329 -74.56 -4.18 -2.76
CA LEU A 329 -75.45 -3.31 -3.54
C LEU A 329 -76.53 -4.09 -4.22
N GLU A 330 -76.32 -5.31 -4.76
CA GLU A 330 -77.35 -6.19 -5.30
C GLU A 330 -78.25 -6.70 -4.19
N VAL A 331 -77.74 -7.10 -3.06
CA VAL A 331 -78.56 -7.51 -1.90
C VAL A 331 -79.31 -6.30 -1.31
N ALA A 332 -78.69 -5.12 -1.23
CA ALA A 332 -79.31 -3.89 -0.76
C ALA A 332 -80.36 -3.36 -1.71
N ARG A 333 -80.22 -3.64 -3.03
CA ARG A 333 -81.32 -3.38 -4.03
C ARG A 333 -82.53 -4.24 -3.76
N THR A 334 -82.30 -5.38 -3.09
CA THR A 334 -83.43 -6.32 -2.84
C THR A 334 -83.97 -6.23 -1.41
N GLN A 335 -83.15 -5.82 -0.38
CA GLN A 335 -83.53 -5.90 1.03
C GLN A 335 -83.12 -4.73 1.98
N GLY A 336 -82.43 -3.71 1.46
CA GLY A 336 -82.08 -2.61 2.38
C GLY A 336 -80.75 -1.93 2.05
N TYR A 337 -80.86 -0.94 1.18
CA TYR A 337 -79.76 -0.22 0.50
C TYR A 337 -78.80 0.57 1.39
N ALA A 338 -79.18 0.91 2.63
CA ALA A 338 -78.40 1.83 3.46
C ALA A 338 -77.27 1.14 4.29
N LYS A 339 -77.50 -0.07 4.77
CA LYS A 339 -76.60 -0.70 5.75
C LYS A 339 -75.31 -1.27 5.14
N GLY A 340 -75.35 -1.84 3.96
CA GLY A 340 -74.20 -2.42 3.27
C GLY A 340 -73.24 -1.37 2.70
N LEU A 341 -73.77 -0.14 2.39
CA LEU A 341 -72.94 0.95 1.88
C LEU A 341 -72.04 1.57 2.98
N GLU A 342 -72.55 1.65 4.19
CA GLU A 342 -71.83 2.20 5.34
C GLU A 342 -70.74 1.29 5.84
N GLU A 343 -70.98 -0.05 5.85
CA GLU A 343 -70.00 -1.06 6.22
C GLU A 343 -68.85 -1.16 5.20
N GLY A 344 -69.16 -1.07 3.93
CA GLY A 344 -68.12 -1.11 2.86
C GLY A 344 -67.23 0.13 2.85
N ARG A 345 -67.76 1.34 3.17
CA ARG A 345 -66.98 2.57 3.30
C ARG A 345 -66.01 2.54 4.49
N ALA A 346 -66.49 2.10 5.63
CA ALA A 346 -65.68 2.00 6.84
C ALA A 346 -64.49 1.03 6.69
N GLN A 347 -64.67 -0.10 5.98
CA GLN A 347 -63.60 -1.03 5.64
C GLN A 347 -62.57 -0.44 4.70
N ALA A 348 -63.02 0.32 3.69
CA ALA A 348 -62.13 0.97 2.74
C ALA A 348 -61.26 2.08 3.41
N GLU A 349 -61.83 2.82 4.32
CA GLU A 349 -61.10 3.85 5.11
C GLU A 349 -60.06 3.23 6.03
N ALA A 350 -60.36 2.10 6.67
CA ALA A 350 -59.41 1.37 7.52
C ALA A 350 -58.18 0.84 6.71
N LEU A 351 -58.41 0.30 5.54
CA LEU A 351 -57.35 -0.18 4.63
C LEU A 351 -56.47 0.96 4.09
N CYS A 352 -57.05 2.11 3.78
CA CYS A 352 -56.30 3.30 3.40
C CYS A 352 -55.43 3.83 4.52
N GLU A 353 -55.89 3.79 5.75
CA GLU A 353 -55.15 4.21 6.92
C GLU A 353 -53.97 3.26 7.22
N GLN A 354 -54.17 1.95 7.10
CA GLN A 354 -53.12 0.95 7.23
C GLN A 354 -52.01 1.13 6.18
N ALA A 355 -52.38 1.42 4.94
CA ALA A 355 -51.40 1.71 3.88
C ALA A 355 -50.60 3.01 4.15
N ARG A 356 -51.26 4.05 4.71
CA ARG A 356 -50.58 5.29 5.14
C ARG A 356 -49.59 5.05 6.28
N GLN A 357 -49.94 4.24 7.27
CA GLN A 357 -49.06 3.91 8.38
C GLN A 357 -47.82 3.13 7.92
N GLN A 358 -47.95 2.20 6.99
CA GLN A 358 -46.85 1.46 6.39
C GLN A 358 -45.91 2.34 5.59
N LEU A 359 -46.43 3.30 4.81
CA LEU A 359 -45.63 4.31 4.11
C LEU A 359 -44.88 5.24 5.05
N ALA A 360 -45.49 5.61 6.18
CA ALA A 360 -44.84 6.41 7.20
C ALA A 360 -43.69 5.65 7.89
N HIS A 361 -43.88 4.37 8.18
CA HIS A 361 -42.86 3.51 8.77
C HIS A 361 -41.66 3.33 7.79
N ALA A 362 -41.90 3.08 6.51
CA ALA A 362 -40.84 3.00 5.52
C ALA A 362 -40.02 4.30 5.43
N ARG A 363 -40.70 5.45 5.56
CA ARG A 363 -40.02 6.76 5.56
C ARG A 363 -39.09 6.95 6.75
N VAL A 364 -39.52 6.50 7.94
CA VAL A 364 -38.68 6.54 9.16
C VAL A 364 -37.45 5.65 9.01
N LEU A 365 -37.59 4.46 8.45
CA LEU A 365 -36.45 3.53 8.22
C LEU A 365 -35.43 4.08 7.23
N VAL A 366 -35.88 4.79 6.19
CA VAL A 366 -34.99 5.49 5.25
C VAL A 366 -34.24 6.64 5.94
N ASP A 367 -34.95 7.40 6.80
CA ASP A 367 -34.34 8.50 7.57
C ASP A 367 -33.37 7.99 8.64
N GLU A 368 -33.62 6.83 9.23
CA GLU A 368 -32.70 6.19 10.19
C GLU A 368 -31.47 5.59 9.52
N ALA A 369 -31.61 4.95 8.36
CA ALA A 369 -30.49 4.46 7.57
C ALA A 369 -29.56 5.61 7.14
N ALA A 370 -30.12 6.77 6.78
CA ALA A 370 -29.36 7.96 6.43
C ALA A 370 -28.60 8.59 7.62
N LYS A 371 -28.92 8.24 8.85
CA LYS A 371 -28.27 8.75 10.07
C LYS A 371 -27.12 7.88 10.59
N GLN A 372 -26.99 6.65 10.11
CA GLN A 372 -26.01 5.67 10.63
C GLN A 372 -24.69 5.66 9.86
N ASP A 373 -24.61 6.25 8.69
CA ASP A 373 -23.40 6.26 7.86
C ASP A 373 -22.40 7.33 8.32
N GLU A 374 -21.11 6.94 8.34
CA GLU A 374 -20.01 7.91 8.51
C GLU A 374 -20.04 8.96 7.39
N PRO A 375 -19.68 10.23 7.69
CA PRO A 375 -19.88 11.33 6.75
C PRO A 375 -18.98 11.19 5.52
N LEU A 376 -19.58 10.86 4.41
CA LEU A 376 -18.97 10.96 3.08
C LEU A 376 -18.75 12.43 2.71
N PRO A 377 -17.70 12.76 1.90
CA PRO A 377 -17.62 14.06 1.26
C PRO A 377 -18.94 14.37 0.52
N LEU A 378 -19.43 15.60 0.66
CA LEU A 378 -20.75 16.03 0.15
C LEU A 378 -21.04 15.60 -1.30
N ALA A 379 -20.02 15.64 -2.17
CA ALA A 379 -20.14 15.19 -3.57
C ALA A 379 -20.39 13.68 -3.69
N GLN A 380 -19.75 12.85 -2.86
CA GLN A 380 -19.91 11.38 -2.88
C GLN A 380 -21.27 10.98 -2.28
N ALA A 381 -21.70 11.65 -1.21
CA ALA A 381 -23.00 11.43 -0.62
C ALA A 381 -24.13 11.80 -1.59
N ARG A 382 -24.01 12.93 -2.31
CA ARG A 382 -24.97 13.31 -3.36
C ARG A 382 -24.99 12.30 -4.50
N THR A 383 -23.82 11.81 -4.93
CA THR A 383 -23.73 10.80 -6.00
C THR A 383 -24.35 9.47 -5.56
N ALA A 384 -24.07 9.02 -4.34
CA ALA A 384 -24.64 7.80 -3.79
C ALA A 384 -26.18 7.92 -3.66
N TYR A 385 -26.67 9.07 -3.18
CA TYR A 385 -28.08 9.37 -3.04
C TYR A 385 -28.80 9.44 -4.40
N THR A 386 -28.18 10.07 -5.40
CA THR A 386 -28.72 10.14 -6.78
C THR A 386 -28.77 8.75 -7.42
N LEU A 387 -27.71 7.95 -7.29
CA LEU A 387 -27.67 6.57 -7.80
C LEU A 387 -28.69 5.66 -7.11
N ALA A 388 -28.87 5.79 -5.81
CA ALA A 388 -29.90 5.06 -5.06
C ALA A 388 -31.29 5.44 -5.56
N THR A 389 -31.54 6.75 -5.78
CA THR A 389 -32.82 7.26 -6.29
C THR A 389 -33.09 6.79 -7.72
N GLU A 390 -32.09 6.78 -8.60
CA GLU A 390 -32.25 6.29 -9.98
C GLU A 390 -32.52 4.78 -10.01
N ARG A 391 -31.80 3.99 -9.21
CA ARG A 391 -32.07 2.55 -9.08
C ARG A 391 -33.47 2.27 -8.54
N PHE A 392 -33.86 3.03 -7.55
CA PHE A 392 -35.20 2.96 -6.98
C PHE A 392 -36.29 3.31 -8.00
N ALA A 393 -36.16 4.44 -8.68
CA ALA A 393 -37.09 4.84 -9.77
C ALA A 393 -37.17 3.77 -10.86
N ALA A 394 -36.04 3.18 -11.26
CA ALA A 394 -36.03 2.09 -12.25
C ALA A 394 -36.74 0.82 -11.76
N GLN A 395 -36.64 0.48 -10.48
CA GLN A 395 -37.37 -0.65 -9.89
C GLN A 395 -38.86 -0.38 -9.83
N LEU A 396 -39.29 0.83 -9.44
CA LEU A 396 -40.68 1.23 -9.44
C LEU A 396 -41.30 1.13 -10.87
N THR A 397 -40.55 1.58 -11.87
CA THR A 397 -40.95 1.48 -13.27
C THR A 397 -41.05 0.02 -13.75
N LYS A 398 -40.07 -0.82 -13.38
CA LYS A 398 -40.03 -2.26 -13.70
C LYS A 398 -41.20 -3.02 -13.07
N LYS A 399 -41.74 -2.55 -11.95
CA LYS A 399 -42.92 -3.11 -11.25
C LYS A 399 -44.25 -2.53 -11.75
N GLY A 400 -44.23 -1.74 -12.82
CA GLY A 400 -45.43 -1.24 -13.48
C GLY A 400 -46.11 -0.07 -12.78
N ILE A 401 -45.38 0.64 -11.92
CA ILE A 401 -45.91 1.85 -11.28
C ILE A 401 -46.00 2.97 -12.31
N ARG A 402 -47.10 3.75 -12.24
CA ARG A 402 -47.35 4.85 -13.16
C ARG A 402 -46.20 5.85 -13.16
N SER A 403 -45.83 6.33 -14.32
CA SER A 403 -44.70 7.23 -14.53
C SER A 403 -44.83 8.56 -13.78
N ASP A 404 -46.05 9.08 -13.59
CA ASP A 404 -46.31 10.29 -12.81
C ASP A 404 -46.01 10.10 -11.33
N VAL A 405 -46.29 8.93 -10.76
CA VAL A 405 -45.94 8.59 -9.36
C VAL A 405 -44.43 8.45 -9.22
N VAL A 406 -43.78 7.76 -10.16
CA VAL A 406 -42.31 7.61 -10.18
C VAL A 406 -41.61 8.98 -10.28
N SER A 407 -42.14 9.86 -11.17
CA SER A 407 -41.63 11.22 -11.33
C SER A 407 -41.81 12.05 -10.04
N ASN A 408 -42.98 11.99 -9.41
CA ASN A 408 -43.26 12.71 -8.17
C ASN A 408 -42.33 12.25 -7.01
N VAL A 409 -42.06 10.94 -6.89
CA VAL A 409 -41.12 10.40 -5.92
C VAL A 409 -39.72 10.90 -6.22
N LYS A 410 -39.27 10.84 -7.48
CA LYS A 410 -37.96 11.35 -7.89
C LYS A 410 -37.81 12.84 -7.58
N ASP A 411 -38.79 13.65 -7.94
CA ASP A 411 -38.82 15.10 -7.69
C ASP A 411 -38.81 15.43 -6.19
N MET A 412 -39.50 14.61 -5.38
CA MET A 412 -39.47 14.76 -3.91
C MET A 412 -38.08 14.45 -3.35
N VAL A 413 -37.49 13.37 -3.78
CA VAL A 413 -36.16 12.95 -3.36
C VAL A 413 -35.10 13.96 -3.83
N ASP A 414 -35.16 14.43 -5.06
CA ASP A 414 -34.25 15.44 -5.60
C ASP A 414 -34.41 16.80 -4.89
N ARG A 415 -35.63 17.18 -4.51
CA ARG A 415 -35.86 18.38 -3.68
C ARG A 415 -35.27 18.22 -2.29
N THR A 416 -35.43 17.05 -1.66
CA THR A 416 -34.83 16.78 -0.36
C THR A 416 -33.29 16.81 -0.42
N ALA A 417 -32.71 16.22 -1.45
CA ALA A 417 -31.24 16.22 -1.66
C ALA A 417 -30.68 17.61 -1.95
N ARG A 418 -31.47 18.52 -2.48
CA ARG A 418 -31.10 19.92 -2.76
C ARG A 418 -31.54 20.90 -1.67
N SER A 419 -32.25 20.44 -0.64
CA SER A 419 -32.70 21.30 0.45
C SER A 419 -31.49 21.80 1.26
N ASP A 420 -31.62 23.02 1.78
CA ASP A 420 -30.62 23.61 2.67
C ASP A 420 -30.43 22.74 3.94
N GLY A 421 -31.49 22.08 4.39
CA GLY A 421 -31.42 21.15 5.52
C GLY A 421 -30.58 19.92 5.24
N PHE A 422 -30.68 19.32 4.04
CA PHE A 422 -29.83 18.19 3.66
C PHE A 422 -28.37 18.65 3.43
N THR A 423 -28.18 19.79 2.79
CA THR A 423 -26.86 20.38 2.59
C THR A 423 -26.21 20.74 3.93
N GLY A 424 -26.96 21.35 4.84
CA GLY A 424 -26.49 21.70 6.18
C GLY A 424 -26.13 20.46 7.02
N LEU A 425 -26.96 19.42 6.97
CA LEU A 425 -26.66 18.14 7.64
C LEU A 425 -25.37 17.51 7.11
N MET A 426 -25.17 17.49 5.80
CA MET A 426 -23.95 16.92 5.18
C MET A 426 -22.72 17.78 5.45
N GLU A 427 -22.88 19.10 5.53
CA GLU A 427 -21.80 20.01 5.93
C GLU A 427 -21.43 19.82 7.40
N ASP A 428 -22.41 19.67 8.28
CA ASP A 428 -22.19 19.39 9.70
C ASP A 428 -21.51 18.02 9.90
N MET A 429 -21.95 17.00 9.18
CA MET A 429 -21.33 15.67 9.20
C MET A 429 -19.88 15.71 8.71
N LYS A 430 -19.61 16.46 7.63
CA LYS A 430 -18.26 16.68 7.14
C LYS A 430 -17.40 17.41 8.16
N LEU A 431 -17.96 18.47 8.78
CA LEU A 431 -17.27 19.24 9.81
C LEU A 431 -16.92 18.36 11.02
N GLN A 432 -17.86 17.51 11.47
CA GLN A 432 -17.62 16.54 12.55
C GLN A 432 -16.56 15.50 12.19
N TYR A 433 -16.56 15.00 10.96
CA TYR A 433 -15.53 14.09 10.46
C TYR A 433 -14.16 14.76 10.43
N ASP A 434 -14.06 15.95 9.85
CA ASP A 434 -12.82 16.74 9.82
C ASP A 434 -12.32 17.07 11.23
N GLN A 435 -13.23 17.33 12.19
CA GLN A 435 -12.89 17.52 13.58
C GLN A 435 -12.35 16.24 14.23
N LYS A 436 -12.98 15.08 13.99
CA LYS A 436 -12.49 13.78 14.48
C LYS A 436 -11.13 13.44 13.88
N VAL A 437 -10.91 13.69 12.58
CA VAL A 437 -9.61 13.49 11.93
C VAL A 437 -8.54 14.39 12.56
N ARG A 438 -8.85 15.68 12.76
CA ARG A 438 -7.93 16.62 13.43
C ARG A 438 -7.64 16.22 14.88
N GLN A 439 -8.65 15.77 15.64
CA GLN A 439 -8.45 15.28 17.00
C GLN A 439 -7.58 14.01 17.04
N ARG A 440 -7.79 13.09 16.09
CA ARG A 440 -6.95 11.88 15.95
C ARG A 440 -5.51 12.23 15.61
N GLN A 441 -5.29 13.16 14.66
CA GLN A 441 -3.96 13.67 14.32
C GLN A 441 -3.32 14.41 15.51
N GLN A 442 -4.09 15.18 16.27
CA GLN A 442 -3.61 15.87 17.45
C GLN A 442 -3.23 14.93 18.59
N ARG A 443 -4.04 13.88 18.83
CA ARG A 443 -3.69 12.80 19.79
C ARG A 443 -2.43 12.05 19.34
N LEU A 444 -2.31 11.76 18.05
CA LEU A 444 -1.13 11.14 17.48
C LEU A 444 0.12 12.01 17.74
N ARG A 445 0.04 13.32 17.46
CA ARG A 445 1.13 14.28 17.76
C ARG A 445 1.47 14.36 19.25
N GLN A 446 0.46 14.34 20.12
CA GLN A 446 0.66 14.36 21.59
C GLN A 446 1.33 13.08 22.10
N ASN A 447 0.92 11.91 21.62
CA ASN A 447 1.54 10.63 21.98
C ASN A 447 3.01 10.58 21.52
N ILE A 448 3.29 11.09 20.36
CA ILE A 448 4.63 11.21 19.80
C ILE A 448 5.50 12.16 20.64
N ALA A 449 4.98 13.33 20.97
CA ALA A 449 5.69 14.28 21.83
C ALA A 449 6.01 13.68 23.20
N ALA A 450 5.06 12.95 23.80
CA ALA A 450 5.25 12.25 25.07
C ALA A 450 6.33 11.14 24.98
N SER A 451 6.37 10.40 23.85
CA SER A 451 7.39 9.37 23.63
C SER A 451 8.79 9.97 23.44
N VAL A 452 8.89 11.12 22.75
CA VAL A 452 10.16 11.87 22.63
C VAL A 452 10.62 12.43 23.97
N GLU A 453 9.69 12.96 24.77
CA GLU A 453 10.00 13.44 26.12
C GLU A 453 10.52 12.32 27.02
N GLN A 454 9.91 11.12 26.94
CA GLN A 454 10.39 9.93 27.65
C GLN A 454 11.80 9.49 27.19
N LEU A 455 12.09 9.53 25.88
CA LEU A 455 13.41 9.23 25.32
C LEU A 455 14.46 10.26 25.74
N ASN A 456 14.12 11.55 25.67
CA ASN A 456 15.00 12.64 26.14
C ASN A 456 15.21 12.60 27.65
N TYR A 457 14.24 12.10 28.42
CA TYR A 457 14.38 11.90 29.88
C TYR A 457 15.31 10.71 30.17
N ALA A 458 15.18 9.63 29.38
CA ALA A 458 16.06 8.46 29.50
C ALA A 458 17.51 8.79 29.11
N ASP A 459 17.72 9.66 28.12
CA ASP A 459 19.03 10.14 27.68
C ASP A 459 19.66 11.05 28.74
N ARG A 460 18.91 11.99 29.30
CA ARG A 460 19.40 12.86 30.41
C ARG A 460 19.70 12.07 31.68
N SER A 461 18.96 10.99 31.96
CA SER A 461 19.27 10.14 33.13
C SER A 461 20.47 9.25 32.92
N ARG A 462 20.93 9.03 31.67
CA ARG A 462 22.20 8.34 31.36
C ARG A 462 23.42 9.26 31.56
N ASP A 463 23.30 10.52 31.18
CA ASP A 463 24.36 11.52 31.39
C ASP A 463 24.63 11.81 32.89
N ASP A 464 23.58 11.67 33.75
CA ASP A 464 23.70 11.85 35.20
C ASP A 464 24.34 10.64 35.94
N TYR A 465 24.43 9.46 35.32
CA TYR A 465 24.96 8.25 35.92
C TYR A 465 26.34 7.81 35.39
N GLY A 466 26.92 8.55 34.46
CA GLY A 466 28.34 8.41 34.10
C GLY A 466 28.78 7.02 33.65
N LEU A 467 27.91 6.35 32.81
CA LEU A 467 28.23 5.06 32.18
C LEU A 467 28.32 5.23 30.66
#